data_b8f5326a30a71052dcea4391b543c0fb
#
_entry.id   b8f5326a30a71052dcea4391b543c0fb
#
_cell.length_a   1.000
_cell.length_b   1.000
_cell.length_c   1.000
_cell.angle_alpha   90.00
_cell.angle_beta   90.00
_cell.angle_gamma   90.00
#
_symmetry.space_group_name_H-M   'P 1'
#
loop_
_entity.id
_entity.type
_entity.pdbx_description
1 polymer ?
#
loop_
_entity_poly.entity_id
_entity_poly.type
_entity_poly.pdbx_seq_one_letter_code
_entity_poly.pdbx_strand_id
1 'polypeptide(L)'
;MNVVIANDKKSILDHYFIRGQVFVIEQEISWALEFDDWDYEATFFVLYDDDAPIGAARLYKNKVGRVAVLKEHRHKKAGSVIMDAVEVYAKTQGIKTLELGAQCYIIPFYEKLGYVAYGDIFLDADIEHRMMKKEI
;
A
#
# COMPACT_ATOMS: atom_id res chain seq x y z
N MET A 1 -10.63 -1.82 13.81
CA MET A 1 -10.12 -1.70 12.42
C MET A 1 -10.09 -3.08 11.78
N ASN A 2 -10.55 -3.17 10.55
CA ASN A 2 -10.67 -4.42 9.84
C ASN A 2 -10.18 -4.29 8.40
N VAL A 3 -9.30 -5.18 7.95
CA VAL A 3 -8.81 -5.21 6.57
C VAL A 3 -9.57 -6.27 5.79
N VAL A 4 -10.10 -5.88 4.64
CA VAL A 4 -10.77 -6.80 3.72
C VAL A 4 -10.05 -6.82 2.38
N ILE A 5 -10.14 -7.95 1.68
CA ILE A 5 -9.75 -8.03 0.28
C ILE A 5 -10.92 -7.51 -0.54
N ALA A 6 -10.65 -6.50 -1.37
CA ALA A 6 -11.68 -5.83 -2.15
C ALA A 6 -12.03 -6.68 -3.36
N ASN A 7 -13.17 -7.37 -3.30
CA ASN A 7 -13.65 -8.23 -4.38
C ASN A 7 -15.11 -7.98 -4.76
N ASP A 8 -15.72 -6.93 -4.21
CA ASP A 8 -17.04 -6.46 -4.63
C ASP A 8 -16.96 -5.00 -5.06
N LYS A 9 -18.03 -4.50 -5.66
CA LYS A 9 -18.06 -3.15 -6.22
C LYS A 9 -17.77 -2.09 -5.15
N LYS A 10 -18.39 -2.21 -3.98
CA LYS A 10 -18.23 -1.21 -2.92
C LYS A 10 -16.79 -1.14 -2.43
N SER A 11 -16.19 -2.26 -2.08
CA SER A 11 -14.82 -2.28 -1.56
C SER A 11 -13.80 -1.89 -2.62
N ILE A 12 -14.03 -2.23 -3.89
CA ILE A 12 -13.16 -1.79 -4.99
C ILE A 12 -13.23 -0.26 -5.12
N LEU A 13 -14.43 0.32 -5.10
CA LEU A 13 -14.57 1.78 -5.15
C LEU A 13 -13.94 2.45 -3.94
N ASP A 14 -14.09 1.86 -2.75
CA ASP A 14 -13.46 2.39 -1.53
C ASP A 14 -11.94 2.35 -1.65
N HIS A 15 -11.37 1.29 -2.20
CA HIS A 15 -9.94 1.18 -2.46
C HIS A 15 -9.45 2.34 -3.35
N TYR A 16 -10.12 2.55 -4.49
CA TYR A 16 -9.76 3.63 -5.41
C TYR A 16 -9.97 5.01 -4.79
N PHE A 17 -11.01 5.17 -3.98
CA PHE A 17 -11.25 6.43 -3.26
C PHE A 17 -10.06 6.78 -2.36
N ILE A 18 -9.57 5.84 -1.56
CA ILE A 18 -8.42 6.07 -0.69
C ILE A 18 -7.19 6.48 -1.51
N ARG A 19 -6.89 5.76 -2.58
CA ARG A 19 -5.75 6.07 -3.43
C ARG A 19 -5.89 7.44 -4.10
N GLY A 20 -7.09 7.77 -4.54
CA GLY A 20 -7.35 9.09 -5.12
C GLY A 20 -7.12 10.22 -4.12
N GLN A 21 -7.60 10.05 -2.90
CA GLN A 21 -7.44 11.08 -1.87
C GLN A 21 -5.97 11.28 -1.47
N VAL A 22 -5.23 10.20 -1.28
CA VAL A 22 -3.85 10.27 -0.78
C VAL A 22 -2.87 10.62 -1.90
N PHE A 23 -2.95 9.93 -3.04
CA PHE A 23 -1.92 10.09 -4.08
C PHE A 23 -2.25 11.17 -5.08
N VAL A 24 -3.50 11.27 -5.53
CA VAL A 24 -3.87 12.25 -6.54
C VAL A 24 -4.12 13.62 -5.94
N ILE A 25 -4.91 13.70 -4.89
CA ILE A 25 -5.31 14.97 -4.29
C ILE A 25 -4.23 15.49 -3.34
N GLU A 26 -3.81 14.70 -2.36
CA GLU A 26 -2.83 15.14 -1.37
C GLU A 26 -1.42 15.28 -1.94
N GLN A 27 -0.94 14.24 -2.67
CA GLN A 27 0.44 14.23 -3.21
C GLN A 27 0.54 14.78 -4.64
N GLU A 28 -0.58 15.16 -5.23
CA GLU A 28 -0.64 15.78 -6.56
C GLU A 28 -0.05 14.89 -7.68
N ILE A 29 -0.18 13.58 -7.54
CA ILE A 29 0.21 12.63 -8.57
C ILE A 29 -0.92 12.56 -9.60
N SER A 30 -0.57 12.54 -10.90
CA SER A 30 -1.59 12.48 -11.95
C SER A 30 -2.35 11.14 -11.92
N TRP A 31 -3.64 11.17 -12.33
CA TRP A 31 -4.46 9.98 -12.42
C TRP A 31 -3.81 8.90 -13.28
N ALA A 32 -3.17 9.28 -14.39
CA ALA A 32 -2.58 8.33 -15.32
C ALA A 32 -1.39 7.59 -14.71
N LEU A 33 -0.66 8.21 -13.79
CA LEU A 33 0.45 7.56 -13.09
C LEU A 33 -0.03 6.72 -11.92
N GLU A 34 -1.06 7.17 -11.21
CA GLU A 34 -1.54 6.49 -10.02
C GLU A 34 -2.23 5.16 -10.36
N PHE A 35 -3.13 5.18 -11.35
CA PHE A 35 -3.91 4.01 -11.74
C PHE A 35 -3.29 3.40 -12.99
N ASP A 36 -2.54 2.31 -12.80
CA ASP A 36 -1.73 1.67 -13.84
C ASP A 36 -2.27 0.27 -14.22
N ASP A 37 -1.61 -0.37 -15.17
CA ASP A 37 -2.06 -1.66 -15.69
C ASP A 37 -1.89 -2.81 -14.69
N TRP A 38 -1.05 -2.67 -13.67
CA TRP A 38 -0.95 -3.67 -12.62
C TRP A 38 -2.27 -3.84 -11.86
N ASP A 39 -3.10 -2.80 -11.85
CA ASP A 39 -4.41 -2.85 -11.19
C ASP A 39 -5.34 -3.92 -11.77
N TYR A 40 -5.13 -4.34 -13.03
CA TYR A 40 -5.93 -5.40 -13.63
C TYR A 40 -5.71 -6.77 -12.97
N GLU A 41 -4.53 -7.00 -12.39
CA GLU A 41 -4.15 -8.30 -11.82
C GLU A 41 -3.85 -8.24 -10.33
N ALA A 42 -3.77 -7.05 -9.74
CA ALA A 42 -3.43 -6.89 -8.34
C ALA A 42 -4.55 -7.32 -7.41
N THR A 43 -4.16 -7.76 -6.21
CA THR A 43 -5.09 -7.94 -5.09
C THR A 43 -5.19 -6.63 -4.34
N PHE A 44 -6.41 -6.17 -4.09
CA PHE A 44 -6.68 -4.90 -3.41
C PHE A 44 -7.09 -5.14 -1.96
N PHE A 45 -6.54 -4.33 -1.07
CA PHE A 45 -6.86 -4.34 0.35
C PHE A 45 -7.50 -3.01 0.73
N VAL A 46 -8.49 -3.06 1.61
CA VAL A 46 -9.10 -1.85 2.19
C VAL A 46 -9.14 -2.02 3.71
N LEU A 47 -8.71 -1.02 4.43
CA LEU A 47 -8.85 -0.94 5.87
C LEU A 47 -10.08 -0.12 6.20
N TYR A 48 -10.99 -0.70 6.97
CA TYR A 48 -12.17 -0.02 7.48
C TYR A 48 -12.02 0.23 8.97
N ASP A 49 -12.43 1.42 9.39
CA ASP A 49 -12.67 1.74 10.80
C ASP A 49 -14.18 1.86 10.96
N ASP A 50 -14.79 0.85 11.61
CA ASP A 50 -16.23 0.58 11.52
C ASP A 50 -16.61 0.46 10.03
N ASP A 51 -17.49 1.31 9.50
CA ASP A 51 -17.90 1.24 8.10
C ASP A 51 -17.16 2.22 7.20
N ALA A 52 -16.23 3.00 7.75
CA ALA A 52 -15.51 4.02 6.99
C ALA A 52 -14.22 3.47 6.40
N PRO A 53 -14.00 3.59 5.08
CA PRO A 53 -12.71 3.24 4.49
C PRO A 53 -11.67 4.28 4.88
N ILE A 54 -10.55 3.85 5.46
CA ILE A 54 -9.51 4.76 5.93
C ILE A 54 -8.13 4.45 5.35
N GLY A 55 -7.94 3.27 4.77
CA GLY A 55 -6.66 2.90 4.21
C GLY A 55 -6.77 1.88 3.09
N ALA A 56 -5.69 1.74 2.34
CA ALA A 56 -5.63 0.83 1.19
C ALA A 56 -4.21 0.32 0.99
N ALA A 57 -4.10 -0.81 0.29
CA ALA A 57 -2.86 -1.31 -0.26
C ALA A 57 -3.17 -2.22 -1.43
N ARG A 58 -2.19 -2.45 -2.30
CA ARG A 58 -2.32 -3.47 -3.35
C ARG A 58 -1.14 -4.42 -3.30
N LEU A 59 -1.37 -5.66 -3.69
CA LEU A 59 -0.33 -6.67 -3.86
C LEU A 59 -0.36 -7.15 -5.31
N TYR A 60 0.74 -6.94 -6.03
CA TYR A 60 0.93 -7.42 -7.39
C TYR A 60 2.09 -8.40 -7.38
N LYS A 61 1.78 -9.71 -7.58
CA LYS A 61 2.78 -10.76 -7.38
C LYS A 61 3.34 -10.67 -5.97
N ASN A 62 4.65 -10.45 -5.79
CA ASN A 62 5.25 -10.26 -4.46
C ASN A 62 5.49 -8.78 -4.11
N LYS A 63 4.94 -7.87 -4.89
CA LYS A 63 5.19 -6.42 -4.72
C LYS A 63 4.02 -5.74 -4.06
N VAL A 64 4.27 -5.21 -2.87
CA VAL A 64 3.30 -4.38 -2.14
C VAL A 64 3.45 -2.94 -2.65
N GLY A 65 2.33 -2.31 -2.92
CA GLY A 65 2.34 -0.92 -3.36
C GLY A 65 1.05 -0.20 -2.98
N ARG A 66 1.00 1.08 -3.29
CA ARG A 66 -0.19 1.91 -3.07
C ARG A 66 -0.68 1.84 -1.62
N VAL A 67 0.26 1.75 -0.66
CA VAL A 67 -0.07 1.76 0.76
C VAL A 67 -0.42 3.19 1.13
N ALA A 68 -1.64 3.39 1.58
CA ALA A 68 -2.16 4.72 1.83
C ALA A 68 -3.09 4.71 3.03
N VAL A 69 -3.02 5.76 3.84
CA VAL A 69 -3.93 6.01 4.96
C VAL A 69 -4.42 7.45 4.84
N LEU A 70 -5.72 7.65 4.97
CA LEU A 70 -6.29 9.00 4.97
C LEU A 70 -5.64 9.85 6.06
N LYS A 71 -5.39 11.11 5.76
CA LYS A 71 -4.62 12.02 6.61
C LYS A 71 -5.14 12.06 8.06
N GLU A 72 -6.46 12.10 8.24
CA GLU A 72 -7.10 12.20 9.56
C GLU A 72 -6.95 10.93 10.39
N HIS A 73 -6.56 9.81 9.75
CA HIS A 73 -6.45 8.50 10.41
C HIS A 73 -5.01 8.02 10.57
N ARG A 74 -4.03 8.87 10.26
CA ARG A 74 -2.62 8.58 10.52
C ARG A 74 -2.38 8.65 12.02
N HIS A 75 -1.31 8.02 12.49
CA HIS A 75 -0.96 7.89 13.92
C HIS A 75 -1.87 6.95 14.73
N LYS A 76 -2.76 6.19 14.07
CA LYS A 76 -3.59 5.15 14.68
C LYS A 76 -3.06 3.74 14.43
N LYS A 77 -1.82 3.63 13.98
CA LYS A 77 -1.20 2.35 13.57
C LYS A 77 -1.91 1.69 12.37
N ALA A 78 -2.67 2.46 11.61
CA ALA A 78 -3.43 1.95 10.47
C ALA A 78 -2.52 1.31 9.40
N GLY A 79 -1.40 1.95 9.11
CA GLY A 79 -0.43 1.40 8.14
C GLY A 79 0.12 0.05 8.56
N SER A 80 0.43 -0.13 9.85
CA SER A 80 0.90 -1.42 10.37
C SER A 80 -0.17 -2.50 10.26
N VAL A 81 -1.43 -2.15 10.55
CA VAL A 81 -2.56 -3.08 10.43
C VAL A 81 -2.72 -3.54 8.98
N ILE A 82 -2.62 -2.62 8.02
CA ILE A 82 -2.70 -2.96 6.59
C ILE A 82 -1.54 -3.89 6.21
N MET A 83 -0.32 -3.54 6.57
CA MET A 83 0.86 -4.31 6.20
C MET A 83 0.84 -5.72 6.81
N ASP A 84 0.37 -5.87 8.04
CA ASP A 84 0.19 -7.19 8.65
C ASP A 84 -0.80 -8.05 7.86
N ALA A 85 -1.91 -7.47 7.43
CA ALA A 85 -2.92 -8.19 6.66
C ALA A 85 -2.37 -8.61 5.29
N VAL A 86 -1.62 -7.76 4.62
CA VAL A 86 -0.97 -8.08 3.34
C VAL A 86 0.00 -9.25 3.53
N GLU A 87 0.80 -9.23 4.58
CA GLU A 87 1.77 -10.29 4.87
C GLU A 87 1.08 -11.63 5.13
N VAL A 88 0.02 -11.62 5.95
CA VAL A 88 -0.76 -12.84 6.21
C VAL A 88 -1.31 -13.42 4.92
N TYR A 89 -1.91 -12.58 4.08
CA TYR A 89 -2.43 -13.02 2.78
C TYR A 89 -1.32 -13.59 1.89
N ALA A 90 -0.20 -12.87 1.78
CA ALA A 90 0.93 -13.28 0.95
C ALA A 90 1.45 -14.68 1.34
N LYS A 91 1.52 -14.96 2.63
CA LYS A 91 1.91 -16.28 3.12
C LYS A 91 0.95 -17.37 2.65
N THR A 92 -0.35 -17.10 2.61
CA THR A 92 -1.34 -18.07 2.10
C THR A 92 -1.15 -18.35 0.62
N GLN A 93 -0.53 -17.43 -0.13
CA GLN A 93 -0.25 -17.58 -1.55
C GLN A 93 1.12 -18.19 -1.83
N GLY A 94 1.86 -18.60 -0.80
CA GLY A 94 3.17 -19.20 -0.96
C GLY A 94 4.29 -18.18 -1.24
N ILE A 95 4.04 -16.91 -1.04
CA ILE A 95 5.04 -15.85 -1.25
C ILE A 95 6.04 -15.89 -0.08
N LYS A 96 7.34 -15.89 -0.40
CA LYS A 96 8.42 -15.98 0.58
C LYS A 96 9.10 -14.64 0.86
N THR A 97 9.04 -13.72 -0.07
CA THR A 97 9.68 -12.41 0.04
C THR A 97 8.70 -11.35 -0.47
N LEU A 98 8.45 -10.33 0.33
CA LEU A 98 7.71 -9.15 -0.10
C LEU A 98 8.68 -8.05 -0.46
N GLU A 99 8.38 -7.33 -1.54
CA GLU A 99 9.15 -6.18 -2.00
C GLU A 99 8.22 -4.97 -2.15
N LEU A 100 8.78 -3.78 -1.97
CA LEU A 100 8.07 -2.53 -2.20
C LEU A 100 9.03 -1.42 -2.56
N GLY A 101 8.52 -0.38 -3.23
CA GLY A 101 9.23 0.87 -3.42
C GLY A 101 8.71 1.89 -2.41
N ALA A 102 9.55 2.27 -1.46
CA ALA A 102 9.15 3.19 -0.39
C ALA A 102 9.59 4.61 -0.74
N GLN A 103 8.67 5.58 -0.58
CA GLN A 103 9.07 6.97 -0.58
C GLN A 103 10.11 7.17 0.53
N CYS A 104 11.21 7.87 0.23
CA CYS A 104 12.37 7.89 1.14
C CYS A 104 12.04 8.39 2.55
N TYR A 105 11.12 9.34 2.68
CA TYR A 105 10.77 9.88 3.99
C TYR A 105 10.05 8.87 4.89
N ILE A 106 9.47 7.80 4.32
CA ILE A 106 8.70 6.81 5.09
C ILE A 106 9.47 5.50 5.31
N ILE A 107 10.72 5.42 4.84
CA ILE A 107 11.58 4.22 5.06
C ILE A 107 11.60 3.78 6.52
N PRO A 108 11.74 4.68 7.53
CA PRO A 108 11.75 4.25 8.92
C PRO A 108 10.51 3.49 9.37
N PHE A 109 9.35 3.80 8.79
CA PHE A 109 8.12 3.07 9.08
C PHE A 109 8.25 1.60 8.65
N TYR A 110 8.74 1.36 7.43
CA TYR A 110 8.91 0.01 6.92
C TYR A 110 10.03 -0.75 7.62
N GLU A 111 11.10 -0.05 8.02
CA GLU A 111 12.18 -0.68 8.78
C GLU A 111 11.68 -1.26 10.09
N LYS A 112 10.77 -0.57 10.77
CA LYS A 112 10.16 -1.07 12.02
C LYS A 112 9.33 -2.34 11.79
N LEU A 113 8.83 -2.53 10.56
CA LEU A 113 8.08 -3.73 10.19
C LEU A 113 8.99 -4.88 9.73
N GLY A 114 10.30 -4.66 9.70
CA GLY A 114 11.27 -5.68 9.33
C GLY A 114 11.75 -5.62 7.89
N TYR A 115 11.39 -4.58 7.15
CA TYR A 115 11.88 -4.38 5.79
C TYR A 115 13.30 -3.82 5.80
N VAL A 116 14.08 -4.19 4.79
CA VAL A 116 15.47 -3.72 4.60
C VAL A 116 15.56 -3.02 3.25
N ALA A 117 16.08 -1.80 3.25
CA ALA A 117 16.28 -1.03 2.03
C ALA A 117 17.47 -1.57 1.24
N TYR A 118 17.38 -1.53 -0.08
CA TYR A 118 18.47 -1.94 -0.98
C TYR A 118 18.41 -1.14 -2.28
N GLY A 119 19.55 -1.12 -2.98
CA GLY A 119 19.65 -0.41 -4.25
C GLY A 119 19.74 1.10 -4.09
N ASP A 120 19.81 1.79 -5.22
CA ASP A 120 19.95 3.23 -5.26
C ASP A 120 18.60 3.93 -5.14
N ILE A 121 18.61 5.20 -4.74
CA ILE A 121 17.44 6.05 -4.77
C ILE A 121 17.01 6.24 -6.23
N PHE A 122 15.71 6.14 -6.51
CA PHE A 122 15.12 6.39 -7.82
C PHE A 122 13.92 7.31 -7.70
N LEU A 123 13.53 7.92 -8.82
CA LEU A 123 12.35 8.79 -8.86
C LEU A 123 11.15 7.99 -9.38
N ASP A 124 10.02 8.11 -8.69
CA ASP A 124 8.73 7.62 -9.13
C ASP A 124 7.72 8.74 -8.90
N ALA A 125 7.03 9.18 -9.95
CA ALA A 125 6.18 10.37 -9.93
C ALA A 125 6.92 11.58 -9.34
N ASP A 126 8.20 11.74 -9.69
CA ASP A 126 9.10 12.80 -9.23
C ASP A 126 9.36 12.81 -7.71
N ILE A 127 9.03 11.74 -7.02
CA ILE A 127 9.28 11.58 -5.59
C ILE A 127 10.41 10.57 -5.41
N GLU A 128 11.36 10.86 -4.53
CA GLU A 128 12.47 9.95 -4.23
C GLU A 128 11.97 8.70 -3.51
N HIS A 129 12.34 7.55 -4.08
CA HIS A 129 11.98 6.22 -3.56
C HIS A 129 13.23 5.36 -3.40
N ARG A 130 13.10 4.32 -2.60
CA ARG A 130 14.10 3.26 -2.51
C ARG A 130 13.40 1.92 -2.37
N MET A 131 13.95 0.88 -2.99
CA MET A 131 13.40 -0.47 -2.86
C MET A 131 13.66 -1.02 -1.47
N MET A 132 12.69 -1.76 -0.96
CA MET A 132 12.80 -2.46 0.32
C MET A 132 12.25 -3.88 0.18
N LYS A 133 12.75 -4.80 1.00
CA LYS A 133 12.28 -6.19 0.99
C LYS A 133 12.24 -6.77 2.40
N LYS A 134 11.38 -7.78 2.55
CA LYS A 134 11.24 -8.54 3.80
C LYS A 134 11.02 -10.02 3.48
N GLU A 135 11.78 -10.89 4.12
CA GLU A 135 11.51 -12.33 4.09
C GLU A 135 10.34 -12.64 5.03
N ILE A 136 9.37 -13.40 4.56
CA ILE A 136 8.16 -13.69 5.35
C ILE A 136 7.89 -15.19 5.54
#